data_5331b86903fe582763c9d4c156162432
#
_entry.id   5331b86903fe582763c9d4c156162432
#
_cell.length_a   1.000
_cell.length_b   1.000
_cell.length_c   1.000
_cell.angle_alpha   90.00
_cell.angle_beta   90.00
_cell.angle_gamma   90.00
#
_symmetry.space_group_name_H-M   'P 1'
#
loop_
_entity.id
_entity.type
_entity.pdbx_description
1 polymer ?
#
loop_
_entity_poly.entity_id
_entity_poly.type
_entity_poly.pdbx_seq_one_letter_code
_entity_poly.pdbx_strand_id
1 'polypeptide(L)'
;MILACMIGLDEDALICDMAETYQIYKFDDFDAGYIATLAAGLRDNARIVKKITGCDLSMAELLAAVTADNLTVLNHGLAGEKKRPHLFTEKLNLGKEAEKQGFASGAEFDAWRRSFLKGR
;
A
#
# COMPACT_ATOMS: atom_id res chain seq x y z
N MET A 1 6.41 -17.32 -2.59
CA MET A 1 6.09 -16.24 -3.56
C MET A 1 5.97 -14.85 -2.93
N ILE A 2 5.39 -14.69 -1.74
CA ILE A 2 5.25 -13.37 -1.06
C ILE A 2 6.60 -12.69 -0.80
N LEU A 3 7.58 -13.40 -0.21
CA LEU A 3 8.90 -12.85 0.09
C LEU A 3 9.62 -12.33 -1.16
N ALA A 4 9.62 -13.10 -2.25
CA ALA A 4 10.23 -12.68 -3.51
C ALA A 4 9.56 -11.43 -4.12
N CYS A 5 8.24 -11.29 -3.94
CA CYS A 5 7.52 -10.09 -4.35
C CYS A 5 7.92 -8.87 -3.50
N MET A 6 8.04 -9.03 -2.18
CA MET A 6 8.47 -7.98 -1.27
C MET A 6 9.90 -7.51 -1.56
N ILE A 7 10.84 -8.44 -1.75
CA ILE A 7 12.23 -8.15 -2.12
C ILE A 7 12.27 -7.40 -3.47
N GLY A 8 11.54 -7.88 -4.47
CA GLY A 8 11.50 -7.25 -5.79
C GLY A 8 10.83 -5.87 -5.80
N LEU A 9 9.97 -5.57 -4.82
CA LEU A 9 9.32 -4.28 -4.69
C LEU A 9 10.22 -3.25 -3.97
N ASP A 10 10.73 -3.60 -2.81
CA ASP A 10 11.66 -2.77 -2.03
C ASP A 10 12.32 -3.60 -0.92
N GLU A 11 13.53 -4.07 -1.19
CA GLU A 11 14.33 -4.86 -0.27
C GLU A 11 14.72 -4.07 0.98
N ASP A 12 15.09 -2.80 0.81
CA ASP A 12 15.53 -1.95 1.93
C ASP A 12 14.39 -1.72 2.93
N ALA A 13 13.18 -1.48 2.43
CA ALA A 13 12.00 -1.34 3.29
C ALA A 13 11.71 -2.62 4.06
N LEU A 14 11.83 -3.79 3.41
CA LEU A 14 11.64 -5.09 4.05
C LEU A 14 12.69 -5.34 5.15
N ILE A 15 13.98 -5.06 4.87
CA ILE A 15 15.07 -5.19 5.84
C ILE A 15 14.81 -4.31 7.07
N CYS A 16 14.42 -3.05 6.86
CA CYS A 16 14.09 -2.13 7.95
C CYS A 16 12.93 -2.65 8.80
N ASP A 17 11.86 -3.13 8.18
CA ASP A 17 10.68 -3.63 8.89
C ASP A 17 10.98 -4.92 9.67
N MET A 18 11.80 -5.81 9.12
CA MET A 18 12.26 -7.03 9.79
C MET A 18 13.18 -6.71 10.96
N ALA A 19 14.08 -5.73 10.81
CA ALA A 19 14.95 -5.27 11.87
C ALA A 19 14.18 -4.61 13.01
N GLU A 20 13.17 -3.77 12.70
CA GLU A 20 12.32 -3.12 13.71
C GLU A 20 11.42 -4.11 14.46
N THR A 21 10.81 -5.06 13.73
CA THR A 21 9.78 -5.95 14.30
C THR A 21 10.36 -7.16 14.98
N TYR A 22 11.37 -7.77 14.36
CA TYR A 22 11.92 -9.08 14.79
C TYR A 22 13.41 -9.03 15.15
N GLN A 23 14.06 -7.87 15.02
CA GLN A 23 15.50 -7.67 15.25
C GLN A 23 16.39 -8.56 14.34
N ILE A 24 15.89 -8.87 13.14
CA ILE A 24 16.61 -9.62 12.12
C ILE A 24 17.26 -8.63 11.15
N TYR A 25 18.58 -8.59 11.13
CA TYR A 25 19.38 -7.67 10.31
C TYR A 25 19.94 -8.31 9.06
N LYS A 26 19.99 -9.66 8.99
CA LYS A 26 20.49 -10.42 7.85
C LYS A 26 19.57 -11.59 7.58
N PHE A 27 19.15 -11.72 6.32
CA PHE A 27 18.26 -12.82 5.91
C PHE A 27 19.02 -14.11 5.66
N ASP A 28 20.30 -14.02 5.25
CA ASP A 28 21.15 -15.16 4.88
C ASP A 28 21.39 -16.17 6.03
N ASP A 29 21.20 -15.70 7.25
CA ASP A 29 21.39 -16.54 8.46
C ASP A 29 20.17 -17.45 8.74
N PHE A 30 19.08 -17.32 7.98
CA PHE A 30 17.81 -17.98 8.22
C PHE A 30 17.27 -18.70 6.98
N ASP A 31 16.45 -19.74 7.21
CA ASP A 31 15.74 -20.39 6.12
C ASP A 31 14.74 -19.43 5.43
N ALA A 32 14.69 -19.51 4.09
CA ALA A 32 13.82 -18.63 3.30
C ALA A 32 12.32 -18.79 3.64
N GLY A 33 11.89 -20.02 4.01
CA GLY A 33 10.52 -20.28 4.45
C GLY A 33 10.20 -19.63 5.79
N TYR A 34 11.17 -19.61 6.69
CA TYR A 34 11.03 -18.93 7.99
C TYR A 34 10.92 -17.40 7.80
N ILE A 35 11.79 -16.81 7.02
CA ILE A 35 11.74 -15.36 6.70
C ILE A 35 10.43 -15.01 5.98
N ALA A 36 9.96 -15.84 5.05
CA ALA A 36 8.69 -15.62 4.36
C ALA A 36 7.49 -15.61 5.33
N THR A 37 7.51 -16.48 6.35
CA THR A 37 6.47 -16.52 7.38
C THR A 37 6.47 -15.25 8.23
N LEU A 38 7.64 -14.79 8.65
CA LEU A 38 7.78 -13.54 9.42
C LEU A 38 7.38 -12.32 8.58
N ALA A 39 7.80 -12.26 7.31
CA ALA A 39 7.44 -11.19 6.40
C ALA A 39 5.93 -11.11 6.17
N ALA A 40 5.24 -12.27 6.06
CA ALA A 40 3.79 -12.32 5.97
C ALA A 40 3.07 -11.89 7.27
N GLY A 41 3.73 -11.97 8.41
CA GLY A 41 3.23 -11.55 9.72
C GLY A 41 3.52 -10.09 10.07
N LEU A 42 4.13 -9.31 9.18
CA LEU A 42 4.35 -7.88 9.40
C LEU A 42 3.03 -7.14 9.56
N ARG A 43 3.06 -6.08 10.39
CA ARG A 43 1.87 -5.27 10.66
C ARG A 43 1.48 -4.43 9.44
N ASP A 44 0.22 -4.01 9.40
CA ASP A 44 -0.35 -3.16 8.33
C ASP A 44 0.35 -1.79 8.20
N ASN A 45 0.99 -1.31 9.27
CA ASN A 45 1.76 -0.07 9.27
C ASN A 45 3.22 -0.24 8.81
N ALA A 46 3.67 -1.46 8.52
CA ALA A 46 5.01 -1.72 7.99
C ALA A 46 5.21 -1.05 6.62
N ARG A 47 6.44 -0.58 6.36
CA ARG A 47 6.79 0.15 5.12
C ARG A 47 6.52 -0.68 3.88
N ILE A 48 6.94 -1.95 3.93
CA ILE A 48 6.75 -2.86 2.80
C ILE A 48 5.26 -3.16 2.55
N VAL A 49 4.45 -3.29 3.62
CA VAL A 49 3.01 -3.52 3.49
C VAL A 49 2.31 -2.31 2.88
N LYS A 50 2.67 -1.09 3.31
CA LYS A 50 2.18 0.17 2.72
C LYS A 50 2.50 0.26 1.22
N LYS A 51 3.71 -0.16 0.81
CA LYS A 51 4.10 -0.20 -0.61
C LYS A 51 3.32 -1.22 -1.42
N ILE A 52 3.05 -2.40 -0.86
CA ILE A 52 2.24 -3.44 -1.52
C ILE A 52 0.79 -2.99 -1.69
N THR A 53 0.22 -2.36 -0.65
CA THR A 53 -1.16 -1.90 -0.68
C THR A 53 -1.35 -0.59 -1.45
N GLY A 54 -0.26 0.12 -1.74
CA GLY A 54 -0.29 1.45 -2.36
C GLY A 54 -0.91 2.52 -1.45
N CYS A 55 -1.04 2.23 -0.15
CA CYS A 55 -1.63 3.12 0.84
C CYS A 55 -0.60 3.48 1.90
N ASP A 56 -0.24 4.76 1.99
CA ASP A 56 0.72 5.26 2.97
C ASP A 56 0.17 5.31 4.40
N LEU A 57 -1.14 5.13 4.56
CA LEU A 57 -1.84 5.16 5.84
C LEU A 57 -2.17 3.76 6.34
N SER A 58 -2.04 3.56 7.65
CA SER A 58 -2.59 2.40 8.33
C SER A 58 -4.13 2.48 8.36
N MET A 59 -4.78 1.35 8.61
CA MET A 59 -6.24 1.30 8.74
C MET A 59 -6.74 2.24 9.85
N ALA A 60 -6.02 2.37 10.96
CA ALA A 60 -6.37 3.27 12.06
C ALA A 60 -6.31 4.75 11.64
N GLU A 61 -5.26 5.14 10.92
CA GLU A 61 -5.12 6.50 10.38
C GLU A 61 -6.21 6.81 9.35
N LEU A 62 -6.55 5.85 8.49
CA LEU A 62 -7.64 5.98 7.53
C LEU A 62 -8.99 6.20 8.23
N LEU A 63 -9.30 5.38 9.23
CA LEU A 63 -10.53 5.52 10.01
C LEU A 63 -10.58 6.87 10.75
N ALA A 64 -9.44 7.33 11.30
CA ALA A 64 -9.35 8.65 11.94
C ALA A 64 -9.62 9.78 10.93
N ALA A 65 -9.05 9.72 9.74
CA ALA A 65 -9.28 10.70 8.68
C ALA A 65 -10.76 10.74 8.24
N VAL A 66 -11.38 9.58 8.02
CA VAL A 66 -12.81 9.50 7.66
C VAL A 66 -13.70 10.02 8.78
N THR A 67 -13.36 9.74 10.04
CA THR A 67 -14.11 10.27 11.21
C THR A 67 -14.00 11.78 11.30
N ALA A 68 -12.80 12.35 11.10
CA ALA A 68 -12.59 13.78 11.06
C ALA A 68 -13.36 14.45 9.92
N ASP A 69 -13.44 13.83 8.75
CA ASP A 69 -14.21 14.32 7.62
C ASP A 69 -15.71 14.34 7.92
N ASN A 70 -16.24 13.27 8.52
CA ASN A 70 -17.65 13.22 8.93
C ASN A 70 -18.00 14.33 9.94
N LEU A 71 -17.13 14.55 10.93
CA LEU A 71 -17.31 15.65 11.89
C LEU A 71 -17.24 17.02 11.22
N THR A 72 -16.33 17.19 10.26
CA THR A 72 -16.20 18.43 9.49
C THR A 72 -17.46 18.72 8.68
N VAL A 73 -18.02 17.71 7.99
CA VAL A 73 -19.27 17.84 7.24
C VAL A 73 -20.45 18.18 8.17
N LEU A 74 -20.55 17.50 9.31
CA LEU A 74 -21.59 17.78 10.30
C LEU A 74 -21.51 19.21 10.84
N ASN A 75 -20.32 19.68 11.21
CA ASN A 75 -20.10 21.02 11.71
C ASN A 75 -20.47 22.09 10.67
N HIS A 76 -20.07 21.89 9.41
CA HIS A 76 -20.48 22.77 8.30
C HIS A 76 -21.98 22.79 8.08
N GLY A 77 -22.63 21.63 8.15
CA GLY A 77 -24.08 21.52 8.05
C GLY A 77 -24.81 22.27 9.19
N LEU A 78 -24.32 22.12 10.42
CA LEU A 78 -24.89 22.84 11.60
C LEU A 78 -24.63 24.35 11.53
N ALA A 79 -23.48 24.79 11.00
CA ALA A 79 -23.17 26.20 10.83
C ALA A 79 -23.92 26.86 9.67
N GLY A 80 -24.62 26.09 8.84
CA GLY A 80 -25.36 26.60 7.68
C GLY A 80 -24.46 27.15 6.57
N GLU A 81 -23.20 26.74 6.54
CA GLU A 81 -22.23 27.19 5.53
C GLU A 81 -22.54 26.58 4.19
N LYS A 82 -22.62 27.41 3.14
CA LYS A 82 -22.91 26.98 1.78
C LYS A 82 -21.68 26.44 1.02
N LYS A 83 -20.46 26.70 1.52
CA LYS A 83 -19.25 26.20 0.90
C LYS A 83 -18.98 24.75 1.33
N ARG A 84 -18.59 23.92 0.37
CA ARG A 84 -18.15 22.54 0.68
C ARG A 84 -16.89 22.59 1.54
N PRO A 85 -16.84 21.87 2.68
CA PRO A 85 -15.65 21.79 3.51
C PRO A 85 -14.53 21.04 2.78
N HIS A 86 -13.28 21.43 3.07
CA HIS A 86 -12.13 20.66 2.62
C HIS A 86 -11.95 19.43 3.50
N LEU A 87 -11.98 18.25 2.89
CA LEU A 87 -11.86 16.97 3.56
C LEU A 87 -10.38 16.55 3.70
N PHE A 88 -10.06 15.89 4.80
CA PHE A 88 -8.71 15.33 5.03
C PHE A 88 -8.40 14.19 4.04
N THR A 89 -9.37 13.36 3.74
CA THR A 89 -9.24 12.27 2.75
C THR A 89 -8.90 12.80 1.36
N GLU A 90 -9.44 13.95 0.97
CA GLU A 90 -9.10 14.61 -0.30
C GLU A 90 -7.64 15.13 -0.31
N LYS A 91 -7.18 15.71 0.81
CA LYS A 91 -5.79 16.20 0.96
C LYS A 91 -4.78 15.06 0.93
N LEU A 92 -5.14 13.90 1.48
CA LEU A 92 -4.31 12.70 1.51
C LEU A 92 -4.35 11.90 0.20
N ASN A 93 -5.09 12.38 -0.82
CA ASN A 93 -5.28 11.70 -2.11
C ASN A 93 -5.82 10.26 -2.00
N LEU A 94 -6.52 9.93 -0.91
CA LEU A 94 -7.10 8.62 -0.66
C LEU A 94 -8.20 8.22 -1.65
N GLY A 95 -8.61 9.12 -2.54
CA GLY A 95 -9.60 8.87 -3.59
C GLY A 95 -8.99 8.80 -5.00
N LYS A 96 -7.69 8.95 -5.15
CA LYS A 96 -7.07 8.64 -6.44
C LYS A 96 -7.02 7.13 -6.54
N GLU A 97 -7.98 6.55 -7.26
CA GLU A 97 -7.82 5.20 -7.78
C GLU A 97 -6.42 5.15 -8.41
N ALA A 98 -5.57 4.21 -7.93
CA ALA A 98 -4.37 3.86 -8.66
C ALA A 98 -4.82 3.67 -10.10
N GLU A 99 -4.24 4.45 -11.01
CA GLU A 99 -4.58 4.40 -12.43
C GLU A 99 -4.52 2.93 -12.81
N LYS A 100 -5.69 2.32 -12.97
CA LYS A 100 -5.77 0.92 -13.35
C LYS A 100 -5.14 0.87 -14.73
N GLN A 101 -3.87 0.47 -14.81
CA GLN A 101 -3.24 0.12 -16.06
C GLN A 101 -3.96 -1.11 -16.61
N GLY A 102 -5.16 -0.86 -17.14
CA GLY A 102 -5.92 -1.82 -17.90
C GLY A 102 -5.45 -1.78 -19.34
N PHE A 103 -5.29 -2.93 -19.94
CA PHE A 103 -5.08 -3.01 -21.39
C PHE A 103 -6.36 -2.54 -22.08
N ALA A 104 -6.22 -1.67 -23.07
CA ALA A 104 -7.36 -1.14 -23.83
C ALA A 104 -8.05 -2.23 -24.67
N SER A 105 -7.33 -3.34 -24.97
CA SER A 105 -7.87 -4.48 -25.71
C SER A 105 -7.16 -5.79 -25.38
N GLY A 106 -7.82 -6.93 -25.65
CA GLY A 106 -7.22 -8.26 -25.53
C GLY A 106 -5.96 -8.44 -26.40
N ALA A 107 -5.92 -7.78 -27.55
CA ALA A 107 -4.76 -7.81 -28.46
C ALA A 107 -3.53 -7.12 -27.85
N GLU A 108 -3.73 -6.04 -27.11
CA GLU A 108 -2.68 -5.33 -26.37
C GLU A 108 -2.12 -6.17 -25.21
N PHE A 109 -3.00 -6.85 -24.49
CA PHE A 109 -2.60 -7.83 -23.47
C PHE A 109 -1.78 -8.97 -24.06
N ASP A 110 -2.19 -9.54 -25.19
CA ASP A 110 -1.48 -10.61 -25.87
C ASP A 110 -0.10 -10.15 -26.42
N ALA A 111 0.00 -8.92 -26.89
CA ALA A 111 1.27 -8.31 -27.31
C ALA A 111 2.22 -8.14 -26.12
N TRP A 112 1.72 -7.60 -25.02
CA TRP A 112 2.49 -7.46 -23.77
C TRP A 112 2.95 -8.83 -23.24
N ARG A 113 2.06 -9.80 -23.16
CA ARG A 113 2.38 -11.16 -22.72
C ARG A 113 3.46 -11.81 -23.58
N ARG A 114 3.42 -11.63 -24.89
CA ARG A 114 4.44 -12.16 -25.82
C ARG A 114 5.80 -11.49 -25.63
N SER A 115 5.84 -10.19 -25.36
CA SER A 115 7.09 -9.48 -25.07
C SER A 115 7.73 -9.96 -23.77
N PHE A 116 6.91 -10.21 -22.75
CA PHE A 116 7.37 -10.71 -21.45
C PHE A 116 7.94 -12.13 -21.51
N LEU A 117 7.36 -13.00 -22.34
CA LEU A 117 7.83 -14.39 -22.52
C LEU A 117 9.06 -14.50 -23.43
N LYS A 118 9.35 -13.50 -24.28
CA LYS A 118 10.54 -13.47 -25.14
C LYS A 118 11.82 -12.99 -24.45
N GLY A 119 11.70 -12.42 -23.27
CA GLY A 119 12.82 -11.89 -22.48
C GLY A 119 13.45 -12.89 -21.49
N ARG A 120 13.11 -14.19 -21.61
CA ARG A 120 13.73 -15.26 -20.82
C ARG A 120 14.54 -16.21 -21.68
#